data_0c1294b5d5dd01b8b69a56bd4ecca338
#
_entry.id   0c1294b5d5dd01b8b69a56bd4ecca338
#
_cell.length_a   1.000
_cell.length_b   1.000
_cell.length_c   1.000
_cell.angle_alpha   90.00
_cell.angle_beta   90.00
_cell.angle_gamma   90.00
#
_symmetry.space_group_name_H-M   'P 1'
#
loop_
_entity.id
_entity.type
_entity.pdbx_description
1 polymer ?
#
loop_
_entity_poly.entity_id
_entity_poly.type
_entity_poly.pdbx_seq_one_letter_code
_entity_poly.pdbx_strand_id
1 'polypeptide(L)'
;VADDRERFLGPTTIRFCPLCGGSLRRASVPPDHREQAVCRLCDFVFYLNPKVVAGTIPEQDGRVLLTRRSINPGHGLWTFPGGFVDFGESVTDAAVRETLEETGLTVDLTGLLNVYSYPGSPVIIVYRARVTGGTLTPCAENDLLEWRAPAEIPWATLAFDSTREALREWVAARGLTPGG
;
A
#
# COMPACT_ATOMS: atom_id res chain seq x y z
N VAL A 1 -14.31 -6.86 18.11
CA VAL A 1 -13.39 -6.69 16.98
C VAL A 1 -13.31 -5.18 16.80
N ALA A 2 -12.17 -4.55 17.16
CA ALA A 2 -11.95 -3.12 16.93
C ALA A 2 -11.97 -2.88 15.42
N ASP A 3 -12.70 -1.85 15.00
CA ASP A 3 -12.79 -1.45 13.59
C ASP A 3 -11.39 -1.00 13.13
N ASP A 4 -10.77 -1.75 12.20
CA ASP A 4 -9.43 -1.45 11.66
C ASP A 4 -9.32 -0.05 11.02
N ARG A 5 -10.45 0.63 10.78
CA ARG A 5 -10.49 2.03 10.32
C ARG A 5 -9.95 3.03 11.34
N GLU A 6 -9.85 2.65 12.63
CA GLU A 6 -9.29 3.52 13.68
C GLU A 6 -7.76 3.56 13.75
N ARG A 7 -7.04 2.70 13.02
CA ARG A 7 -5.58 2.67 13.01
C ARG A 7 -4.92 3.77 12.18
N PHE A 8 -5.66 4.44 11.33
CA PHE A 8 -5.14 5.57 10.58
C PHE A 8 -5.44 6.87 11.31
N LEU A 9 -4.43 7.76 11.39
CA LEU A 9 -4.63 9.11 11.89
C LEU A 9 -5.73 9.79 11.07
N GLY A 10 -6.85 10.04 11.70
CA GLY A 10 -8.00 10.72 11.10
C GLY A 10 -8.19 12.11 11.66
N PRO A 11 -9.06 12.93 11.04
CA PRO A 11 -9.34 14.28 11.50
C PRO A 11 -9.83 14.34 12.97
N THR A 12 -10.43 13.28 13.47
CA THR A 12 -10.98 13.19 14.83
C THR A 12 -10.02 12.61 15.85
N THR A 13 -8.96 11.93 15.41
CA THR A 13 -8.02 11.22 16.30
C THR A 13 -6.81 12.03 16.68
N ILE A 14 -6.38 12.98 15.84
CA ILE A 14 -5.23 13.83 16.13
C ILE A 14 -5.61 14.94 17.11
N ARG A 15 -4.94 14.98 18.26
CA ARG A 15 -5.24 15.92 19.37
C ARG A 15 -4.10 16.85 19.71
N PHE A 16 -2.86 16.47 19.42
CA PHE A 16 -1.67 17.21 19.83
C PHE A 16 -0.80 17.58 18.62
N CYS A 17 -0.16 18.72 18.71
CA CYS A 17 0.75 19.24 17.70
C CYS A 17 2.03 18.40 17.65
N PRO A 18 2.43 17.89 16.47
CA PRO A 18 3.66 17.10 16.35
C PRO A 18 4.93 17.95 16.52
N LEU A 19 4.82 19.29 16.39
CA LEU A 19 5.94 20.19 16.51
C LEU A 19 6.25 20.60 17.95
N CYS A 20 5.22 20.90 18.77
CA CYS A 20 5.43 21.45 20.12
C CYS A 20 4.64 20.74 21.24
N GLY A 21 3.86 19.70 20.91
CA GLY A 21 3.03 18.99 21.88
C GLY A 21 1.77 19.73 22.33
N GLY A 22 1.53 20.96 21.88
CA GLY A 22 0.34 21.76 22.24
C GLY A 22 -0.95 21.14 21.66
N SER A 23 -2.09 21.44 22.31
CA SER A 23 -3.38 20.94 21.84
C SER A 23 -3.76 21.56 20.49
N LEU A 24 -4.37 20.74 19.61
CA LEU A 24 -4.91 21.18 18.33
C LEU A 24 -6.38 21.64 18.47
N ARG A 25 -6.75 22.61 17.64
CA ARG A 25 -8.14 23.04 17.41
C ARG A 25 -8.48 22.93 15.94
N ARG A 26 -9.74 22.80 15.60
CA ARG A 26 -10.23 22.95 14.24
C ARG A 26 -10.38 24.43 13.91
N ALA A 27 -9.83 24.83 12.76
CA ALA A 27 -9.95 26.19 12.27
C ALA A 27 -9.92 26.21 10.74
N SER A 28 -10.66 27.15 10.19
CA SER A 28 -10.62 27.48 8.76
C SER A 28 -9.28 28.16 8.43
N VAL A 29 -8.58 27.63 7.43
CA VAL A 29 -7.25 28.13 7.02
C VAL A 29 -7.32 28.66 5.61
N PRO A 30 -6.89 29.93 5.36
CA PRO A 30 -6.77 30.47 4.01
C PRO A 30 -5.77 29.68 3.14
N PRO A 31 -5.87 29.71 1.80
CA PRO A 31 -6.82 30.52 0.99
C PRO A 31 -8.16 29.83 0.74
N ASP A 32 -8.25 28.48 0.84
CA ASP A 32 -9.44 27.71 0.47
C ASP A 32 -10.46 27.55 1.62
N HIS A 33 -10.14 28.10 2.79
CA HIS A 33 -10.97 28.07 3.99
C HIS A 33 -11.43 26.66 4.43
N ARG A 34 -10.62 25.64 4.12
CA ARG A 34 -10.86 24.30 4.63
C ARG A 34 -10.52 24.20 6.12
N GLU A 35 -11.29 23.40 6.84
CA GLU A 35 -10.99 23.11 8.25
C GLU A 35 -9.73 22.24 8.38
N GLN A 36 -8.74 22.78 9.09
CA GLN A 36 -7.49 22.09 9.40
C GLN A 36 -7.28 22.01 10.92
N ALA A 37 -6.35 21.16 11.32
CA ALA A 37 -5.90 21.08 12.71
C ALA A 37 -4.82 22.15 12.94
N VAL A 38 -5.12 23.15 13.77
CA VAL A 38 -4.21 24.28 14.07
C VAL A 38 -3.80 24.22 15.54
N CYS A 39 -2.51 24.35 15.80
CA CYS A 39 -1.97 24.35 17.15
C CYS A 39 -2.42 25.61 17.93
N ARG A 40 -2.82 25.44 19.18
CA ARG A 40 -3.19 26.54 20.07
C ARG A 40 -2.00 27.30 20.66
N LEU A 41 -0.78 26.72 20.60
CA LEU A 41 0.42 27.31 21.19
C LEU A 41 1.38 27.91 20.16
N CYS A 42 1.56 27.29 19.00
CA CYS A 42 2.55 27.71 18.01
C CYS A 42 1.96 27.97 16.62
N ASP A 43 0.64 27.98 16.50
CA ASP A 43 -0.11 28.18 15.26
C ASP A 43 0.28 27.27 14.09
N PHE A 44 1.05 26.20 14.35
CA PHE A 44 1.37 25.20 13.35
C PHE A 44 0.09 24.59 12.77
N VAL A 45 -0.03 24.59 11.44
CA VAL A 45 -1.14 23.97 10.71
C VAL A 45 -0.74 22.56 10.35
N PHE A 46 -1.46 21.57 10.89
CA PHE A 46 -1.24 20.17 10.56
C PHE A 46 -2.18 19.75 9.42
N TYR A 47 -1.59 19.53 8.25
CA TYR A 47 -2.30 19.00 7.10
C TYR A 47 -2.31 17.48 7.17
N LEU A 48 -3.50 16.91 7.33
CA LEU A 48 -3.67 15.47 7.34
C LEU A 48 -3.81 14.97 5.90
N ASN A 49 -2.78 14.27 5.43
CA ASN A 49 -2.74 13.69 4.10
C ASN A 49 -2.86 12.16 4.17
N PRO A 50 -3.38 11.49 3.12
CA PRO A 50 -3.33 10.05 3.04
C PRO A 50 -1.86 9.58 3.04
N LYS A 51 -1.60 8.45 3.69
CA LYS A 51 -0.30 7.77 3.54
C LYS A 51 -0.14 7.27 2.10
N VAL A 52 1.11 7.06 1.70
CA VAL A 52 1.45 6.47 0.41
C VAL A 52 1.96 5.06 0.64
N VAL A 53 1.44 4.12 -0.13
CA VAL A 53 1.91 2.73 -0.22
C VAL A 53 2.49 2.52 -1.60
N ALA A 54 3.63 1.87 -1.68
CA ALA A 54 4.26 1.43 -2.91
C ALA A 54 4.35 -0.09 -2.93
N GLY A 55 4.01 -0.69 -4.06
CA GLY A 55 4.09 -2.14 -4.23
C GLY A 55 4.43 -2.54 -5.65
N THR A 56 4.69 -3.82 -5.83
CA THR A 56 5.04 -4.38 -7.13
C THR A 56 4.15 -5.56 -7.48
N ILE A 57 4.00 -5.79 -8.77
CA ILE A 57 3.56 -7.07 -9.34
C ILE A 57 4.82 -7.77 -9.86
N PRO A 58 5.52 -8.58 -9.02
CA PRO A 58 6.69 -9.31 -9.49
C PRO A 58 6.25 -10.40 -10.44
N GLU A 59 6.93 -10.48 -11.59
CA GLU A 59 6.57 -11.36 -12.66
C GLU A 59 7.75 -12.25 -13.06
N GLN A 60 7.48 -13.53 -13.23
CA GLN A 60 8.41 -14.53 -13.75
C GLN A 60 7.64 -15.63 -14.48
N ASP A 61 8.09 -16.01 -15.69
CA ASP A 61 7.54 -17.11 -16.49
C ASP A 61 6.02 -17.05 -16.69
N GLY A 62 5.47 -15.82 -16.87
CA GLY A 62 4.04 -15.59 -17.06
C GLY A 62 3.18 -15.74 -15.78
N ARG A 63 3.83 -15.85 -14.63
CA ARG A 63 3.20 -15.94 -13.30
C ARG A 63 3.47 -14.66 -12.51
N VAL A 64 2.57 -14.34 -11.60
CA VAL A 64 2.70 -13.26 -10.61
C VAL A 64 3.00 -13.85 -9.24
N LEU A 65 3.87 -13.19 -8.48
CA LEU A 65 4.10 -13.55 -7.09
C LEU A 65 3.02 -12.90 -6.21
N LEU A 66 2.37 -13.71 -5.40
CA LEU A 66 1.48 -13.25 -4.35
C LEU A 66 2.02 -13.65 -2.98
N THR A 67 1.76 -12.80 -1.99
CA THR A 67 2.11 -13.00 -0.59
C THR A 67 0.83 -13.23 0.22
N ARG A 68 0.82 -14.16 1.17
CA ARG A 68 -0.28 -14.35 2.10
C ARG A 68 0.04 -13.64 3.42
N ARG A 69 -0.82 -12.72 3.81
CA ARG A 69 -0.60 -11.88 4.99
C ARG A 69 -0.71 -12.67 6.29
N SER A 70 0.28 -12.50 7.18
CA SER A 70 0.26 -13.01 8.56
C SER A 70 -0.19 -11.97 9.59
N ILE A 71 -0.44 -10.71 9.15
CA ILE A 71 -0.82 -9.58 10.00
C ILE A 71 -2.13 -8.93 9.55
N ASN A 72 -2.77 -8.19 10.44
CA ASN A 72 -3.95 -7.35 10.10
C ASN A 72 -3.54 -5.98 9.53
N PRO A 73 -4.37 -5.39 8.66
CA PRO A 73 -5.62 -5.94 8.10
C PRO A 73 -5.36 -7.06 7.09
N GLY A 74 -6.35 -7.94 6.90
CA GLY A 74 -6.29 -8.96 5.85
C GLY A 74 -5.48 -10.20 6.21
N HIS A 75 -5.33 -10.55 7.50
CA HIS A 75 -4.68 -11.79 7.94
C HIS A 75 -5.26 -13.02 7.21
N GLY A 76 -4.38 -13.86 6.65
CA GLY A 76 -4.73 -15.07 5.89
C GLY A 76 -5.16 -14.81 4.44
N LEU A 77 -5.23 -13.55 4.00
CA LEU A 77 -5.61 -13.17 2.65
C LEU A 77 -4.38 -12.85 1.78
N TRP A 78 -4.57 -12.89 0.46
CA TRP A 78 -3.50 -12.73 -0.52
C TRP A 78 -3.39 -11.31 -1.05
N THR A 79 -2.17 -10.85 -1.27
CA THR A 79 -1.86 -9.56 -1.88
C THR A 79 -0.58 -9.65 -2.70
N PHE A 80 -0.24 -8.58 -3.42
CA PHE A 80 1.10 -8.36 -3.94
C PHE A 80 2.01 -7.76 -2.85
N PRO A 81 3.35 -7.91 -2.93
CA PRO A 81 4.29 -7.30 -1.98
C PRO A 81 4.26 -5.77 -2.07
N GLY A 82 4.28 -5.11 -0.90
CA GLY A 82 4.31 -3.66 -0.82
C GLY A 82 3.89 -3.11 0.54
N GLY A 83 4.42 -1.94 0.87
CA GLY A 83 4.21 -1.28 2.14
C GLY A 83 4.30 0.24 2.06
N PHE A 84 4.42 0.89 3.21
CA PHE A 84 4.44 2.34 3.28
C PHE A 84 5.75 2.92 2.75
N VAL A 85 5.62 4.03 2.02
CA VAL A 85 6.77 4.85 1.62
C VAL A 85 7.27 5.60 2.84
N ASP A 86 8.54 5.44 3.17
CA ASP A 86 9.16 6.10 4.30
C ASP A 86 9.55 7.55 3.96
N PHE A 87 9.68 8.38 5.00
CA PHE A 87 10.12 9.76 4.82
C PHE A 87 11.56 9.79 4.29
N GLY A 88 11.75 10.44 3.15
CA GLY A 88 13.08 10.60 2.54
C GLY A 88 13.45 9.60 1.46
N GLU A 89 12.60 8.60 1.19
CA GLU A 89 12.78 7.69 0.05
C GLU A 89 11.87 8.05 -1.13
N SER A 90 12.23 7.59 -2.33
CA SER A 90 11.35 7.69 -3.48
C SER A 90 10.33 6.55 -3.49
N VAL A 91 9.18 6.77 -4.14
CA VAL A 91 8.14 5.73 -4.28
C VAL A 91 8.66 4.48 -5.00
N THR A 92 9.57 4.65 -5.96
CA THR A 92 10.20 3.56 -6.69
C THR A 92 11.16 2.76 -5.80
N ASP A 93 11.94 3.44 -4.96
CA ASP A 93 12.85 2.77 -4.04
C ASP A 93 12.07 2.01 -2.97
N ALA A 94 10.99 2.61 -2.43
CA ALA A 94 10.08 1.92 -1.52
C ALA A 94 9.51 0.64 -2.12
N ALA A 95 9.03 0.67 -3.37
CA ALA A 95 8.47 -0.50 -4.04
C ALA A 95 9.50 -1.65 -4.18
N VAL A 96 10.75 -1.32 -4.50
CA VAL A 96 11.85 -2.30 -4.61
C VAL A 96 12.23 -2.83 -3.22
N ARG A 97 12.39 -1.96 -2.22
CA ARG A 97 12.72 -2.30 -0.83
C ARG A 97 11.68 -3.25 -0.24
N GLU A 98 10.41 -2.87 -0.31
CA GLU A 98 9.30 -3.69 0.22
C GLU A 98 9.25 -5.07 -0.46
N THR A 99 9.48 -5.13 -1.77
CA THR A 99 9.54 -6.42 -2.48
C THR A 99 10.67 -7.29 -1.94
N LEU A 100 11.85 -6.71 -1.73
CA LEU A 100 12.99 -7.46 -1.18
C LEU A 100 12.72 -7.90 0.26
N GLU A 101 12.22 -7.01 1.12
CA GLU A 101 11.96 -7.29 2.54
C GLU A 101 10.87 -8.35 2.72
N GLU A 102 9.81 -8.29 1.94
CA GLU A 102 8.68 -9.21 2.06
C GLU A 102 8.88 -10.56 1.36
N THR A 103 9.75 -10.61 0.36
CA THR A 103 9.85 -11.81 -0.49
C THR A 103 11.26 -12.38 -0.64
N GLY A 104 12.30 -11.62 -0.30
CA GLY A 104 13.70 -11.98 -0.54
C GLY A 104 14.13 -11.85 -2.00
N LEU A 105 13.27 -11.32 -2.89
CA LEU A 105 13.58 -11.16 -4.31
C LEU A 105 14.08 -9.75 -4.63
N THR A 106 15.05 -9.69 -5.54
CA THR A 106 15.44 -8.44 -6.20
C THR A 106 14.70 -8.28 -7.49
N VAL A 107 14.25 -7.05 -7.78
CA VAL A 107 13.42 -6.75 -8.95
C VAL A 107 13.88 -5.47 -9.66
N ASP A 108 13.70 -5.45 -10.99
CA ASP A 108 13.71 -4.24 -11.79
C ASP A 108 12.28 -3.78 -12.07
N LEU A 109 11.97 -2.52 -11.80
CA LEU A 109 10.68 -1.94 -12.17
C LEU A 109 10.63 -1.77 -13.70
N THR A 110 9.57 -2.30 -14.32
CA THR A 110 9.39 -2.23 -15.79
C THR A 110 8.39 -1.17 -16.22
N GLY A 111 7.70 -0.54 -15.26
CA GLY A 111 6.76 0.55 -15.50
C GLY A 111 5.70 0.66 -14.41
N LEU A 112 5.04 1.80 -14.36
CA LEU A 112 3.86 1.99 -13.51
C LEU A 112 2.73 1.08 -14.03
N LEU A 113 2.12 0.30 -13.13
CA LEU A 113 0.89 -0.40 -13.44
C LEU A 113 -0.28 0.56 -13.31
N ASN A 114 -0.52 1.06 -12.09
CA ASN A 114 -1.57 2.05 -11.84
C ASN A 114 -1.42 2.68 -10.44
N VAL A 115 -2.29 3.67 -10.17
CA VAL A 115 -2.47 4.31 -8.86
C VAL A 115 -3.90 4.09 -8.41
N TYR A 116 -4.08 3.49 -7.23
CA TYR A 116 -5.38 3.22 -6.62
C TYR A 116 -5.60 4.15 -5.44
N SER A 117 -6.79 4.74 -5.35
CA SER A 117 -7.13 5.66 -4.26
C SER A 117 -8.61 5.53 -3.92
N TYR A 118 -8.89 5.32 -2.64
CA TYR A 118 -10.24 5.18 -2.11
C TYR A 118 -10.43 6.13 -0.92
N PRO A 119 -11.64 6.65 -0.67
CA PRO A 119 -11.90 7.49 0.50
C PRO A 119 -11.52 6.79 1.81
N GLY A 120 -10.68 7.44 2.63
CA GLY A 120 -10.22 6.89 3.92
C GLY A 120 -9.13 5.82 3.83
N SER A 121 -8.58 5.58 2.64
CA SER A 121 -7.49 4.64 2.39
C SER A 121 -6.19 5.38 2.07
N PRO A 122 -5.03 4.73 2.20
CA PRO A 122 -3.80 5.20 1.57
C PRO A 122 -3.95 5.37 0.05
N VAL A 123 -3.06 6.15 -0.56
CA VAL A 123 -2.82 6.11 -2.00
C VAL A 123 -1.87 4.95 -2.27
N ILE A 124 -2.26 4.02 -3.13
CA ILE A 124 -1.50 2.81 -3.44
C ILE A 124 -0.94 2.94 -4.87
N ILE A 125 0.37 2.92 -5.00
CA ILE A 125 1.08 3.04 -6.28
C ILE A 125 1.71 1.68 -6.58
N VAL A 126 1.32 1.06 -7.69
CA VAL A 126 1.73 -0.29 -8.04
C VAL A 126 2.54 -0.30 -9.32
N TYR A 127 3.70 -0.91 -9.27
CA TYR A 127 4.60 -1.07 -10.41
C TYR A 127 4.58 -2.51 -10.93
N ARG A 128 4.77 -2.66 -12.24
CA ARG A 128 5.17 -3.94 -12.83
C ARG A 128 6.65 -4.16 -12.54
N ALA A 129 7.03 -5.38 -12.19
CA ALA A 129 8.40 -5.68 -11.83
C ALA A 129 8.82 -7.02 -12.41
N ARG A 130 10.05 -7.07 -12.91
CA ARG A 130 10.71 -8.30 -13.36
C ARG A 130 11.69 -8.74 -12.28
N VAL A 131 11.64 -10.01 -11.92
CA VAL A 131 12.60 -10.60 -10.98
C VAL A 131 13.99 -10.70 -11.65
N THR A 132 15.00 -10.24 -10.94
CA THR A 132 16.41 -10.24 -11.38
C THR A 132 17.29 -11.12 -10.51
N GLY A 133 16.83 -11.55 -9.33
CA GLY A 133 17.59 -12.40 -8.44
C GLY A 133 16.92 -12.60 -7.09
N GLY A 134 17.67 -13.09 -6.13
CA GLY A 134 17.18 -13.37 -4.78
C GLY A 134 16.68 -14.80 -4.60
N THR A 135 16.22 -15.09 -3.40
CA THR A 135 15.62 -16.38 -3.04
C THR A 135 14.34 -16.14 -2.28
N LEU A 136 13.24 -16.77 -2.71
CA LEU A 136 11.94 -16.65 -2.04
C LEU A 136 12.08 -17.00 -0.56
N THR A 137 11.87 -15.99 0.28
CA THR A 137 11.98 -16.09 1.73
C THR A 137 10.84 -15.29 2.36
N PRO A 138 9.87 -15.96 3.01
CA PRO A 138 8.82 -15.27 3.75
C PRO A 138 9.40 -14.42 4.89
N CYS A 139 8.71 -13.33 5.22
CA CYS A 139 9.04 -12.48 6.37
C CYS A 139 8.02 -12.65 7.50
N ALA A 140 8.16 -11.85 8.58
CA ALA A 140 7.22 -11.90 9.70
C ALA A 140 5.79 -11.45 9.31
N GLU A 141 5.65 -10.67 8.24
CA GLU A 141 4.36 -10.13 7.77
C GLU A 141 3.65 -11.03 6.77
N ASN A 142 4.36 -12.04 6.21
CA ASN A 142 3.84 -12.95 5.19
C ASN A 142 4.26 -14.39 5.51
N ASP A 143 3.32 -15.30 5.63
CA ASP A 143 3.59 -16.71 5.95
C ASP A 143 3.71 -17.62 4.73
N LEU A 144 3.21 -17.19 3.56
CA LEU A 144 3.33 -17.91 2.29
C LEU A 144 3.63 -16.96 1.13
N LEU A 145 4.45 -17.44 0.21
CA LEU A 145 4.79 -16.80 -1.05
C LEU A 145 4.53 -17.79 -2.18
N GLU A 146 3.69 -17.42 -3.15
CA GLU A 146 3.33 -18.35 -4.21
C GLU A 146 3.27 -17.68 -5.59
N TRP A 147 3.87 -18.34 -6.57
CA TRP A 147 3.75 -18.00 -7.97
C TRP A 147 2.40 -18.48 -8.52
N ARG A 148 1.59 -17.55 -9.03
CA ARG A 148 0.26 -17.84 -9.56
C ARG A 148 0.16 -17.53 -11.04
N ALA A 149 -0.27 -18.49 -11.85
CA ALA A 149 -0.71 -18.21 -13.20
C ALA A 149 -2.04 -17.43 -13.20
N PRO A 150 -2.41 -16.73 -14.27
CA PRO A 150 -3.67 -15.95 -14.33
C PRO A 150 -4.90 -16.73 -13.88
N ALA A 151 -5.02 -18.01 -14.26
CA ALA A 151 -6.13 -18.88 -13.89
C ALA A 151 -6.09 -19.37 -12.43
N GLU A 152 -4.95 -19.25 -11.75
CA GLU A 152 -4.72 -19.71 -10.39
C GLU A 152 -4.85 -18.58 -9.33
N ILE A 153 -5.17 -17.36 -9.77
CA ILE A 153 -5.32 -16.21 -8.86
C ILE A 153 -6.51 -16.48 -7.91
N PRO A 154 -6.29 -16.38 -6.59
CA PRO A 154 -7.32 -16.72 -5.59
C PRO A 154 -8.28 -15.53 -5.37
N TRP A 155 -9.09 -15.21 -6.38
CA TRP A 155 -9.95 -14.02 -6.43
C TRP A 155 -10.85 -13.82 -5.21
N ALA A 156 -11.34 -14.91 -4.61
CA ALA A 156 -12.22 -14.85 -3.44
C ALA A 156 -11.51 -14.47 -2.14
N THR A 157 -10.18 -14.65 -2.08
CA THR A 157 -9.36 -14.44 -0.87
C THR A 157 -8.30 -13.37 -1.05
N LEU A 158 -8.51 -12.42 -1.96
CA LEU A 158 -7.67 -11.23 -2.09
C LEU A 158 -7.96 -10.23 -0.97
N ALA A 159 -6.89 -9.67 -0.38
CA ALA A 159 -6.96 -8.86 0.83
C ALA A 159 -7.62 -7.49 0.61
N PHE A 160 -7.38 -6.86 -0.55
CA PHE A 160 -7.75 -5.47 -0.79
C PHE A 160 -8.34 -5.28 -2.20
N ASP A 161 -9.19 -4.25 -2.35
CA ASP A 161 -9.74 -3.88 -3.66
C ASP A 161 -8.62 -3.47 -4.63
N SER A 162 -7.59 -2.74 -4.15
CA SER A 162 -6.41 -2.41 -4.96
C SER A 162 -5.67 -3.64 -5.48
N THR A 163 -5.57 -4.70 -4.68
CA THR A 163 -4.98 -5.98 -5.12
C THR A 163 -5.81 -6.61 -6.23
N ARG A 164 -7.13 -6.60 -6.06
CA ARG A 164 -8.07 -7.16 -7.05
C ARG A 164 -8.01 -6.40 -8.38
N GLU A 165 -7.99 -5.08 -8.31
CA GLU A 165 -7.93 -4.23 -9.50
C GLU A 165 -6.58 -4.37 -10.21
N ALA A 166 -5.45 -4.33 -9.47
CA ALA A 166 -4.13 -4.50 -10.03
C ALA A 166 -3.96 -5.85 -10.75
N LEU A 167 -4.44 -6.93 -10.15
CA LEU A 167 -4.38 -8.25 -10.77
C LEU A 167 -5.31 -8.38 -11.99
N ARG A 168 -6.47 -7.72 -11.99
CA ARG A 168 -7.34 -7.65 -13.18
C ARG A 168 -6.64 -6.94 -14.34
N GLU A 169 -5.99 -5.82 -14.08
CA GLU A 169 -5.22 -5.10 -15.09
C GLU A 169 -4.02 -5.93 -15.59
N TRP A 170 -3.34 -6.61 -14.67
CA TRP A 170 -2.23 -7.50 -15.03
C TRP A 170 -2.67 -8.66 -15.94
N VAL A 171 -3.84 -9.28 -15.67
CA VAL A 171 -4.42 -10.35 -16.50
C VAL A 171 -4.89 -9.79 -17.85
N ALA A 172 -5.61 -8.66 -17.83
CA ALA A 172 -6.13 -8.03 -19.05
C ALA A 172 -5.01 -7.60 -20.02
N ALA A 173 -3.89 -7.13 -19.50
CA ALA A 173 -2.71 -6.77 -20.33
C ALA A 173 -2.12 -7.95 -21.12
N ARG A 174 -2.52 -9.19 -20.80
CA ARG A 174 -2.15 -10.44 -21.53
C ARG A 174 -3.22 -10.90 -22.48
N GLY A 175 -4.27 -10.13 -22.70
CA GLY A 175 -5.42 -10.52 -23.53
C GLY A 175 -6.28 -11.64 -22.90
N LEU A 176 -6.15 -11.85 -21.59
CA LEU A 176 -6.91 -12.85 -20.85
C LEU A 176 -8.08 -12.19 -20.10
N THR A 177 -9.16 -12.97 -19.90
CA THR A 177 -10.27 -12.51 -19.08
C THR A 177 -9.97 -12.80 -17.61
N PRO A 178 -10.04 -11.79 -16.71
CA PRO A 178 -9.90 -12.04 -15.27
C PRO A 178 -11.00 -12.99 -14.78
N GLY A 179 -10.61 -13.95 -13.94
CA GLY A 179 -11.55 -14.76 -13.20
C GLY A 179 -12.43 -13.90 -12.28
N GLY A 180 -13.69 -14.27 -12.11
CA GLY A 180 -14.66 -13.56 -11.25
C GLY A 180 -14.56 -13.94 -9.79
#